data_18794aba623b946efb45b298383d21a2
#
_entry.id   18794aba623b946efb45b298383d21a2
#
_cell.length_a   1.000
_cell.length_b   1.000
_cell.length_c   1.000
_cell.angle_alpha   90.00
_cell.angle_beta   90.00
_cell.angle_gamma   90.00
#
_symmetry.space_group_name_H-M   'P 1'
#
loop_
_entity.id
_entity.type
_entity.pdbx_description
1 polymer ?
#
loop_
_entity_poly.entity_id
_entity_poly.type
_entity_poly.pdbx_seq_one_letter_code
_entity_poly.pdbx_strand_id
1 'polypeptide(L)'
;MRNTLLNTTTSLPVIDPTQPFQSDYQSVINEVLAFLTRGLTSNLHSVYIFGSVARKTAKVGHSNLDIVIVTQRPLSDKEHTIVKTIKWRFSKQYNHLITGIQFQFGMMPEILSLDGIFTWGFMLRHCCVCVHGEDLSQSFGDFEPSWEIAKHWNMDVGDWVTLYREKIGKAKADIEIRYLQKVIAKKLLRASYSLIMYKDKQWLENPVECGKQFLRYYPKKKVEIQRLVILLQGKPVPKRSIIGILDGYGKWLVRAYEKTEFRIG
;
A
#
# COMPACT_ATOMS: atom_id res chain seq x y z
N MET A 1 -5.13 -13.27 -44.77
CA MET A 1 -5.59 -13.68 -43.45
C MET A 1 -5.06 -12.64 -42.46
N ARG A 2 -5.93 -11.72 -41.99
CA ARG A 2 -5.58 -10.71 -40.98
C ARG A 2 -5.66 -11.39 -39.61
N ASN A 3 -4.52 -11.54 -38.94
CA ASN A 3 -4.48 -11.92 -37.53
C ASN A 3 -5.10 -10.79 -36.72
N THR A 4 -6.33 -10.98 -36.27
CA THR A 4 -6.96 -10.20 -35.22
C THR A 4 -6.27 -10.59 -33.91
N LEU A 5 -5.25 -9.82 -33.52
CA LEU A 5 -4.75 -9.83 -32.14
C LEU A 5 -5.92 -9.37 -31.26
N LEU A 6 -6.56 -10.31 -30.61
CA LEU A 6 -7.45 -10.04 -29.48
C LEU A 6 -6.58 -9.38 -28.40
N ASN A 7 -6.67 -8.05 -28.32
CA ASN A 7 -6.22 -7.31 -27.14
C ASN A 7 -7.11 -7.76 -25.97
N THR A 8 -6.70 -8.79 -25.27
CA THR A 8 -7.25 -9.09 -23.95
C THR A 8 -6.69 -8.03 -23.00
N THR A 9 -7.42 -6.93 -22.87
CA THR A 9 -7.19 -5.97 -21.79
C THR A 9 -7.43 -6.70 -20.49
N THR A 10 -6.37 -6.99 -19.76
CA THR A 10 -6.44 -7.58 -18.42
C THR A 10 -6.76 -6.46 -17.44
N SER A 11 -8.04 -6.27 -17.13
CA SER A 11 -8.44 -5.38 -16.03
C SER A 11 -7.84 -5.88 -14.71
N LEU A 12 -7.54 -4.92 -13.82
CA LEU A 12 -7.05 -5.24 -12.49
C LEU A 12 -8.15 -5.93 -11.67
N PRO A 13 -7.79 -6.87 -10.77
CA PRO A 13 -8.78 -7.55 -9.94
C PRO A 13 -9.48 -6.55 -9.00
N VAL A 14 -10.80 -6.68 -8.88
CA VAL A 14 -11.63 -5.93 -7.92
C VAL A 14 -11.89 -6.84 -6.71
N ILE A 15 -11.78 -6.29 -5.51
CA ILE A 15 -12.15 -7.04 -4.30
C ILE A 15 -13.67 -7.13 -4.26
N ASP A 16 -14.22 -8.34 -4.22
CA ASP A 16 -15.65 -8.57 -4.11
C ASP A 16 -16.21 -8.06 -2.77
N PRO A 17 -17.01 -6.97 -2.77
CA PRO A 17 -17.55 -6.38 -1.55
C PRO A 17 -18.64 -7.22 -0.90
N THR A 18 -19.23 -8.18 -1.62
CA THR A 18 -20.33 -9.01 -1.12
C THR A 18 -19.85 -10.14 -0.20
N GLN A 19 -18.58 -10.51 -0.33
CA GLN A 19 -18.03 -11.57 0.51
C GLN A 19 -17.68 -11.02 1.91
N PRO A 20 -18.04 -11.69 3.00
CA PRO A 20 -17.77 -11.23 4.36
C PRO A 20 -16.26 -11.17 4.64
N PHE A 21 -15.86 -10.28 5.54
CA PHE A 21 -14.51 -10.29 6.12
C PHE A 21 -14.31 -11.58 6.94
N GLN A 22 -13.04 -11.91 7.21
CA GLN A 22 -12.71 -12.99 8.14
C GLN A 22 -13.38 -12.71 9.50
N SER A 23 -14.04 -13.71 10.08
CA SER A 23 -14.86 -13.58 11.30
C SER A 23 -14.16 -12.91 12.46
N ASP A 24 -12.86 -13.21 12.64
CA ASP A 24 -12.04 -12.63 13.70
C ASP A 24 -11.99 -11.09 13.65
N TYR A 25 -12.06 -10.49 12.45
CA TYR A 25 -11.94 -9.05 12.26
C TYR A 25 -13.27 -8.30 12.29
N GLN A 26 -14.41 -9.00 12.20
CA GLN A 26 -15.73 -8.36 12.08
C GLN A 26 -16.04 -7.47 13.27
N SER A 27 -15.72 -7.90 14.49
CA SER A 27 -16.00 -7.16 15.72
C SER A 27 -15.24 -5.83 15.77
N VAL A 28 -13.93 -5.86 15.51
CA VAL A 28 -13.11 -4.64 15.52
C VAL A 28 -13.51 -3.67 14.42
N ILE A 29 -13.89 -4.16 13.23
CA ILE A 29 -14.39 -3.32 12.14
C ILE A 29 -15.67 -2.60 12.58
N ASN A 30 -16.65 -3.35 13.09
CA ASN A 30 -17.94 -2.79 13.50
C ASN A 30 -17.80 -1.74 14.62
N GLU A 31 -16.96 -2.03 15.63
CA GLU A 31 -16.75 -1.10 16.73
C GLU A 31 -16.04 0.18 16.26
N VAL A 32 -14.94 0.05 15.49
CA VAL A 32 -14.23 1.22 14.95
C VAL A 32 -15.15 2.06 14.10
N LEU A 33 -15.97 1.43 13.24
CA LEU A 33 -16.94 2.10 12.39
C LEU A 33 -17.96 2.89 13.23
N ALA A 34 -18.55 2.27 14.26
CA ALA A 34 -19.51 2.92 15.13
C ALA A 34 -18.93 4.17 15.84
N PHE A 35 -17.65 4.11 16.24
CA PHE A 35 -16.97 5.26 16.86
C PHE A 35 -16.63 6.35 15.84
N LEU A 36 -16.21 5.99 14.63
CA LEU A 36 -15.96 6.96 13.55
C LEU A 36 -17.24 7.70 13.17
N THR A 37 -18.34 6.99 12.99
CA THR A 37 -19.65 7.56 12.62
C THR A 37 -20.15 8.54 13.67
N ARG A 38 -20.04 8.19 14.96
CA ARG A 38 -20.44 9.09 16.06
C ARG A 38 -19.48 10.27 16.22
N GLY A 39 -18.19 10.06 15.98
CA GLY A 39 -17.16 11.07 16.23
C GLY A 39 -17.02 12.11 15.12
N LEU A 40 -17.20 11.71 13.87
CA LEU A 40 -17.05 12.58 12.70
C LEU A 40 -18.39 13.13 12.19
N THR A 41 -19.51 12.49 12.57
CA THR A 41 -20.87 12.93 12.24
C THR A 41 -21.05 13.31 10.75
N SER A 42 -21.52 14.53 10.47
CA SER A 42 -21.76 15.03 9.10
C SER A 42 -20.49 15.25 8.28
N ASN A 43 -19.30 15.26 8.89
CA ASN A 43 -18.06 15.36 8.13
C ASN A 43 -17.61 14.02 7.54
N LEU A 44 -18.10 12.88 8.08
CA LEU A 44 -17.80 11.57 7.54
C LEU A 44 -18.62 11.33 6.27
N HIS A 45 -17.96 11.15 5.13
CA HIS A 45 -18.61 10.76 3.89
C HIS A 45 -18.70 9.25 3.76
N SER A 46 -17.56 8.56 3.77
CA SER A 46 -17.50 7.11 3.63
C SER A 46 -16.27 6.51 4.31
N VAL A 47 -16.34 5.21 4.58
CA VAL A 47 -15.25 4.45 5.21
C VAL A 47 -14.99 3.19 4.40
N TYR A 48 -13.71 2.91 4.16
CA TYR A 48 -13.28 1.72 3.44
C TYR A 48 -12.26 0.95 4.25
N ILE A 49 -12.31 -0.37 4.14
CA ILE A 49 -11.24 -1.26 4.60
C ILE A 49 -10.33 -1.56 3.41
N PHE A 50 -9.01 -1.55 3.62
CA PHE A 50 -8.05 -1.94 2.60
C PHE A 50 -6.96 -2.86 3.16
N GLY A 51 -6.00 -3.24 2.33
CA GLY A 51 -4.91 -4.09 2.79
C GLY A 51 -5.30 -5.56 2.98
N SER A 52 -4.66 -6.24 3.92
CA SER A 52 -4.81 -7.69 4.10
C SER A 52 -6.20 -8.12 4.63
N VAL A 53 -6.85 -7.26 5.42
CA VAL A 53 -8.20 -7.53 5.92
C VAL A 53 -9.22 -7.47 4.78
N ALA A 54 -9.14 -6.44 3.93
CA ALA A 54 -10.00 -6.35 2.75
C ALA A 54 -9.85 -7.57 1.82
N ARG A 55 -8.61 -8.02 1.62
CA ARG A 55 -8.29 -9.19 0.78
C ARG A 55 -8.51 -10.55 1.46
N LYS A 56 -8.93 -10.57 2.73
CA LYS A 56 -9.18 -11.81 3.49
C LYS A 56 -7.91 -12.69 3.66
N THR A 57 -6.76 -12.06 3.65
CA THR A 57 -5.43 -12.69 3.84
C THR A 57 -4.76 -12.25 5.14
N ALA A 58 -5.51 -11.59 6.03
CA ALA A 58 -5.00 -11.11 7.30
C ALA A 58 -4.64 -12.29 8.22
N LYS A 59 -3.57 -12.10 9.01
CA LYS A 59 -3.07 -13.08 9.98
C LYS A 59 -3.20 -12.50 11.38
N VAL A 60 -3.89 -13.19 12.24
CA VAL A 60 -4.10 -12.82 13.65
C VAL A 60 -2.75 -12.53 14.33
N GLY A 61 -2.66 -11.41 15.03
CA GLY A 61 -1.45 -10.95 15.72
C GLY A 61 -0.32 -10.44 14.81
N HIS A 62 -0.49 -10.48 13.49
CA HIS A 62 0.56 -10.08 12.53
C HIS A 62 0.13 -9.02 11.53
N SER A 63 -1.17 -8.89 11.28
CA SER A 63 -1.72 -7.88 10.35
C SER A 63 -2.21 -6.67 11.12
N ASN A 64 -2.12 -5.49 10.51
CA ASN A 64 -2.82 -4.29 10.96
C ASN A 64 -4.22 -4.22 10.32
N LEU A 65 -5.05 -3.36 10.87
CA LEU A 65 -6.33 -2.96 10.27
C LEU A 65 -6.11 -1.62 9.55
N ASP A 66 -6.19 -1.65 8.24
CA ASP A 66 -5.99 -0.49 7.37
C ASP A 66 -7.35 0.09 6.95
N ILE A 67 -7.60 1.38 7.22
CA ILE A 67 -8.88 2.06 7.01
C ILE A 67 -8.66 3.35 6.24
N VAL A 68 -9.43 3.56 5.17
CA VAL A 68 -9.58 4.87 4.53
C VAL A 68 -10.81 5.56 5.10
N ILE A 69 -10.63 6.81 5.52
CA ILE A 69 -11.70 7.69 5.98
C ILE A 69 -11.84 8.82 4.96
N VAL A 70 -12.99 8.88 4.32
CA VAL A 70 -13.32 9.98 3.39
C VAL A 70 -14.15 11.01 4.12
N THR A 71 -13.76 12.27 4.02
CA THR A 71 -14.43 13.40 4.67
C THR A 71 -14.92 14.42 3.65
N GLN A 72 -15.95 15.19 4.06
CA GLN A 72 -16.47 16.30 3.25
C GLN A 72 -15.53 17.52 3.24
N ARG A 73 -14.86 17.75 4.37
CA ARG A 73 -13.93 18.86 4.61
C ARG A 73 -12.73 18.37 5.45
N PRO A 74 -11.68 19.18 5.58
CA PRO A 74 -10.57 18.87 6.49
C PRO A 74 -11.05 18.62 7.91
N LEU A 75 -10.37 17.72 8.61
CA LEU A 75 -10.67 17.43 10.02
C LEU A 75 -10.34 18.66 10.89
N SER A 76 -11.25 19.02 11.77
CA SER A 76 -10.97 19.97 12.86
C SER A 76 -10.06 19.35 13.93
N ASP A 77 -9.46 20.15 14.81
CA ASP A 77 -8.60 19.67 15.90
C ASP A 77 -9.34 18.67 16.82
N LYS A 78 -10.64 18.91 17.06
CA LYS A 78 -11.49 18.00 17.82
C LYS A 78 -11.62 16.64 17.11
N GLU A 79 -11.89 16.63 15.81
CA GLU A 79 -12.01 15.41 15.00
C GLU A 79 -10.67 14.68 14.92
N HIS A 80 -9.56 15.39 14.78
CA HIS A 80 -8.22 14.81 14.87
C HIS A 80 -7.97 14.11 16.21
N THR A 81 -8.39 14.72 17.31
CA THR A 81 -8.27 14.13 18.64
C THR A 81 -9.12 12.88 18.79
N ILE A 82 -10.36 12.90 18.26
CA ILE A 82 -11.24 11.73 18.24
C ILE A 82 -10.59 10.57 17.49
N VAL A 83 -10.10 10.82 16.29
CA VAL A 83 -9.46 9.78 15.46
C VAL A 83 -8.20 9.21 16.13
N LYS A 84 -7.36 10.05 16.73
CA LYS A 84 -6.19 9.59 17.52
C LYS A 84 -6.62 8.72 18.70
N THR A 85 -7.69 9.10 19.39
CA THR A 85 -8.25 8.32 20.52
C THR A 85 -8.77 6.97 20.06
N ILE A 86 -9.53 6.92 18.95
CA ILE A 86 -10.02 5.68 18.34
C ILE A 86 -8.85 4.77 18.00
N LYS A 87 -7.85 5.29 17.29
CA LYS A 87 -6.64 4.55 16.92
C LYS A 87 -5.94 3.93 18.14
N TRP A 88 -5.68 4.74 19.17
CA TRP A 88 -5.01 4.29 20.38
C TRP A 88 -5.84 3.24 21.13
N ARG A 89 -7.13 3.52 21.38
CA ARG A 89 -8.04 2.65 22.13
C ARG A 89 -8.13 1.27 21.49
N PHE A 90 -8.49 1.20 20.22
CA PHE A 90 -8.75 -0.07 19.54
C PHE A 90 -7.47 -0.83 19.21
N SER A 91 -6.35 -0.14 18.92
CA SER A 91 -5.05 -0.81 18.81
C SER A 91 -4.63 -1.49 20.13
N LYS A 92 -5.02 -0.93 21.27
CA LYS A 92 -4.76 -1.52 22.59
C LYS A 92 -5.76 -2.63 22.92
N GLN A 93 -7.05 -2.41 22.69
CA GLN A 93 -8.13 -3.36 22.98
C GLN A 93 -7.98 -4.66 22.17
N TYR A 94 -7.57 -4.53 20.90
CA TYR A 94 -7.44 -5.65 19.95
C TYR A 94 -5.99 -6.04 19.67
N ASN A 95 -5.06 -5.81 20.60
CA ASN A 95 -3.63 -6.10 20.42
C ASN A 95 -3.32 -7.60 20.22
N HIS A 96 -4.22 -8.50 20.65
CA HIS A 96 -4.15 -9.92 20.39
C HIS A 96 -4.50 -10.30 18.94
N LEU A 97 -5.26 -9.44 18.25
CA LEU A 97 -5.78 -9.68 16.90
C LEU A 97 -4.99 -8.91 15.83
N ILE A 98 -4.72 -7.62 16.09
CA ILE A 98 -4.08 -6.70 15.15
C ILE A 98 -2.82 -6.09 15.75
N THR A 99 -1.85 -5.79 14.89
CA THR A 99 -0.64 -5.06 15.31
C THR A 99 -0.89 -3.56 15.49
N GLY A 100 -2.06 -3.07 15.07
CA GLY A 100 -2.51 -1.69 15.21
C GLY A 100 -3.48 -1.29 14.11
N ILE A 101 -4.00 -0.05 14.21
CA ILE A 101 -4.87 0.54 13.19
C ILE A 101 -4.10 1.61 12.41
N GLN A 102 -4.24 1.61 11.10
CA GLN A 102 -3.73 2.65 10.23
C GLN A 102 -4.90 3.38 9.56
N PHE A 103 -4.94 4.71 9.72
CA PHE A 103 -5.90 5.55 9.03
C PHE A 103 -5.22 6.29 7.88
N GLN A 104 -5.88 6.29 6.74
CA GLN A 104 -5.59 7.13 5.60
C GLN A 104 -6.79 8.05 5.38
N PHE A 105 -6.53 9.33 5.08
CA PHE A 105 -7.59 10.34 4.93
C PHE A 105 -7.58 10.87 3.50
N GLY A 106 -8.77 11.02 2.94
CA GLY A 106 -9.00 11.73 1.69
C GLY A 106 -10.23 12.62 1.82
N MET A 107 -10.24 13.73 1.12
CA MET A 107 -11.43 14.56 0.99
C MET A 107 -12.19 14.18 -0.28
N MET A 108 -13.52 14.14 -0.20
CA MET A 108 -14.36 13.76 -1.34
C MET A 108 -14.05 14.59 -2.60
N PRO A 109 -13.87 15.93 -2.54
CA PRO A 109 -13.50 16.71 -3.73
C PRO A 109 -12.12 16.36 -4.30
N GLU A 110 -11.16 16.01 -3.46
CA GLU A 110 -9.82 15.57 -3.88
C GLU A 110 -9.89 14.21 -4.59
N ILE A 111 -10.65 13.28 -4.00
CA ILE A 111 -10.82 11.93 -4.55
C ILE A 111 -11.43 11.96 -5.93
N LEU A 112 -12.45 12.80 -6.15
CA LEU A 112 -13.16 12.93 -7.42
C LEU A 112 -12.47 13.88 -8.41
N SER A 113 -11.33 14.47 -8.05
CA SER A 113 -10.56 15.29 -8.97
C SER A 113 -9.84 14.47 -10.04
N LEU A 114 -9.44 15.10 -11.14
CA LEU A 114 -8.63 14.45 -12.17
C LEU A 114 -7.31 13.91 -11.62
N ASP A 115 -6.67 14.64 -10.71
CA ASP A 115 -5.42 14.22 -10.05
C ASP A 115 -5.63 13.02 -9.12
N GLY A 116 -6.87 12.84 -8.63
CA GLY A 116 -7.24 11.71 -7.77
C GLY A 116 -7.41 10.37 -8.49
N ILE A 117 -7.56 10.36 -9.82
CA ILE A 117 -7.94 9.16 -10.57
C ILE A 117 -6.97 7.99 -10.33
N PHE A 118 -5.67 8.18 -10.59
CA PHE A 118 -4.67 7.10 -10.48
C PHE A 118 -4.16 6.85 -9.06
N THR A 119 -4.56 7.65 -8.09
CA THR A 119 -4.28 7.48 -6.67
C THR A 119 -5.51 6.93 -5.94
N TRP A 120 -6.47 7.80 -5.65
CA TRP A 120 -7.68 7.47 -4.92
C TRP A 120 -8.63 6.58 -5.71
N GLY A 121 -8.90 6.92 -6.98
CA GLY A 121 -9.80 6.15 -7.84
C GLY A 121 -9.33 4.71 -7.98
N PHE A 122 -8.05 4.52 -8.36
CA PHE A 122 -7.44 3.20 -8.42
C PHE A 122 -7.49 2.47 -7.06
N MET A 123 -7.15 3.16 -5.96
CA MET A 123 -7.13 2.56 -4.63
C MET A 123 -8.52 2.11 -4.19
N LEU A 124 -9.53 2.97 -4.31
CA LEU A 124 -10.89 2.66 -3.89
C LEU A 124 -11.48 1.53 -4.74
N ARG A 125 -11.26 1.55 -6.07
CA ARG A 125 -11.81 0.58 -7.00
C ARG A 125 -11.22 -0.82 -6.86
N HIS A 126 -9.90 -0.94 -6.67
CA HIS A 126 -9.19 -2.21 -6.76
C HIS A 126 -8.63 -2.72 -5.42
N CYS A 127 -8.47 -1.85 -4.42
CA CYS A 127 -7.78 -2.20 -3.18
C CYS A 127 -8.64 -2.10 -1.93
N CYS A 128 -9.86 -1.56 -2.03
CA CYS A 128 -10.72 -1.25 -0.90
C CYS A 128 -12.06 -1.97 -0.95
N VAL A 129 -12.71 -2.10 0.21
CA VAL A 129 -14.11 -2.49 0.36
C VAL A 129 -14.81 -1.39 1.15
N CYS A 130 -15.86 -0.79 0.56
CA CYS A 130 -16.68 0.20 1.25
C CYS A 130 -17.50 -0.48 2.37
N VAL A 131 -17.43 0.08 3.58
CA VAL A 131 -18.15 -0.44 4.76
C VAL A 131 -19.15 0.57 5.34
N HIS A 132 -19.11 1.82 4.89
CA HIS A 132 -20.04 2.86 5.32
C HIS A 132 -20.08 4.02 4.33
N GLY A 133 -21.28 4.60 4.18
CA GLY A 133 -21.54 5.77 3.34
C GLY A 133 -21.67 5.42 1.86
N GLU A 134 -21.55 6.43 1.00
CA GLU A 134 -21.61 6.27 -0.44
C GLU A 134 -20.27 5.69 -0.97
N ASP A 135 -20.37 4.69 -1.82
CA ASP A 135 -19.18 4.05 -2.41
C ASP A 135 -18.68 4.83 -3.63
N LEU A 136 -17.72 5.72 -3.42
CA LEU A 136 -17.10 6.51 -4.48
C LEU A 136 -16.34 5.66 -5.50
N SER A 137 -16.05 4.39 -5.22
CA SER A 137 -15.41 3.50 -6.19
C SER A 137 -16.24 3.31 -7.46
N GLN A 138 -17.55 3.49 -7.36
CA GLN A 138 -18.50 3.40 -8.47
C GLN A 138 -18.36 4.57 -9.48
N SER A 139 -17.72 5.68 -9.07
CA SER A 139 -17.45 6.82 -9.95
C SER A 139 -16.26 6.57 -10.88
N PHE A 140 -15.53 5.47 -10.70
CA PHE A 140 -14.34 5.13 -11.49
C PHE A 140 -14.58 3.86 -12.31
N GLY A 141 -14.06 3.85 -13.54
CA GLY A 141 -13.97 2.63 -14.35
C GLY A 141 -12.92 1.67 -13.84
N ASP A 142 -12.81 0.51 -14.48
CA ASP A 142 -11.76 -0.46 -14.21
C ASP A 142 -10.42 0.05 -14.76
N PHE A 143 -9.36 -0.15 -13.98
CA PHE A 143 -8.02 0.26 -14.34
C PHE A 143 -7.22 -0.90 -14.93
N GLU A 144 -6.26 -0.56 -15.78
CA GLU A 144 -5.25 -1.49 -16.28
C GLU A 144 -3.89 -1.21 -15.65
N PRO A 145 -3.02 -2.24 -15.52
CA PRO A 145 -1.64 -2.02 -15.09
C PRO A 145 -0.94 -1.00 -16.00
N SER A 146 -0.62 0.15 -15.45
CA SER A 146 -0.09 1.31 -16.19
C SER A 146 1.10 1.96 -15.49
N TRP A 147 1.83 2.80 -16.23
CA TRP A 147 2.88 3.62 -15.64
C TRP A 147 2.31 4.66 -14.68
N GLU A 148 1.15 5.22 -14.95
CA GLU A 148 0.50 6.21 -14.09
C GLU A 148 0.24 5.63 -12.69
N ILE A 149 -0.31 4.42 -12.60
CA ILE A 149 -0.47 3.73 -11.31
C ILE A 149 0.89 3.50 -10.65
N ALA A 150 1.88 3.00 -11.39
CA ALA A 150 3.22 2.73 -10.86
C ALA A 150 3.87 4.00 -10.31
N LYS A 151 3.76 5.11 -11.03
CA LYS A 151 4.26 6.43 -10.65
C LYS A 151 3.63 6.91 -9.35
N HIS A 152 2.32 6.98 -9.29
CA HIS A 152 1.62 7.47 -8.10
C HIS A 152 1.89 6.64 -6.85
N TRP A 153 2.10 5.34 -6.99
CA TRP A 153 2.31 4.46 -5.84
C TRP A 153 3.77 4.32 -5.40
N ASN A 154 4.73 4.61 -6.25
CA ASN A 154 6.13 4.30 -5.95
C ASN A 154 7.15 5.35 -6.42
N MET A 155 6.74 6.49 -7.03
CA MET A 155 7.67 7.57 -7.40
C MET A 155 8.40 8.14 -6.17
N ASP A 156 7.77 8.05 -4.99
CA ASP A 156 8.31 8.43 -3.69
C ASP A 156 9.41 7.47 -3.16
N VAL A 157 9.84 6.49 -3.96
CA VAL A 157 10.85 5.50 -3.55
C VAL A 157 12.16 6.15 -3.09
N GLY A 158 12.50 7.33 -3.63
CA GLY A 158 13.68 8.12 -3.21
C GLY A 158 13.58 8.59 -1.77
N ASP A 159 12.42 9.11 -1.38
CA ASP A 159 12.14 9.56 -0.02
C ASP A 159 12.19 8.39 0.96
N TRP A 160 11.63 7.25 0.57
CA TRP A 160 11.71 6.01 1.36
C TRP A 160 13.15 5.54 1.56
N VAL A 161 13.96 5.55 0.52
CA VAL A 161 15.39 5.17 0.61
C VAL A 161 16.11 6.09 1.58
N THR A 162 15.93 7.40 1.47
CA THR A 162 16.55 8.41 2.33
C THR A 162 16.11 8.25 3.78
N LEU A 163 14.79 8.20 4.02
CA LEU A 163 14.22 8.06 5.36
C LEU A 163 14.66 6.77 6.06
N TYR A 164 14.61 5.64 5.36
CA TYR A 164 14.96 4.36 5.97
C TYR A 164 16.46 4.18 6.15
N ARG A 165 17.29 4.78 5.30
CA ARG A 165 18.72 4.87 5.50
C ARG A 165 19.04 5.57 6.82
N GLU A 166 18.39 6.70 7.09
CA GLU A 166 18.54 7.45 8.34
C GLU A 166 18.03 6.66 9.55
N LYS A 167 16.81 6.13 9.50
CA LYS A 167 16.22 5.33 10.58
C LYS A 167 17.07 4.13 10.94
N ILE A 168 17.54 3.37 9.95
CA ILE A 168 18.40 2.19 10.16
C ILE A 168 19.74 2.61 10.74
N GLY A 169 20.32 3.73 10.28
CA GLY A 169 21.55 4.29 10.83
C GLY A 169 21.43 4.62 12.33
N LYS A 170 20.31 5.20 12.75
CA LYS A 170 20.04 5.62 14.13
C LYS A 170 19.55 4.48 15.04
N ALA A 171 18.92 3.44 14.50
CA ALA A 171 18.34 2.34 15.26
C ALA A 171 19.43 1.65 16.12
N LYS A 172 19.13 1.35 17.40
CA LYS A 172 20.07 0.70 18.34
C LYS A 172 19.67 -0.74 18.63
N ALA A 173 18.36 -1.01 18.71
CA ALA A 173 17.84 -2.33 19.04
C ALA A 173 17.71 -3.24 17.81
N ASP A 174 18.11 -4.49 17.92
CA ASP A 174 18.04 -5.47 16.84
C ASP A 174 16.60 -5.70 16.36
N ILE A 175 15.63 -5.64 17.25
CA ILE A 175 14.21 -5.79 16.90
C ILE A 175 13.73 -4.64 16.01
N GLU A 176 14.18 -3.42 16.30
CA GLU A 176 13.88 -2.24 15.50
C GLU A 176 14.52 -2.36 14.10
N ILE A 177 15.80 -2.75 14.04
CA ILE A 177 16.51 -2.94 12.78
C ILE A 177 15.80 -3.98 11.92
N ARG A 178 15.41 -5.11 12.50
CA ARG A 178 14.65 -6.17 11.80
C ARG A 178 13.29 -5.70 11.30
N TYR A 179 12.62 -4.85 12.04
CA TYR A 179 11.38 -4.24 11.60
C TYR A 179 11.61 -3.31 10.39
N LEU A 180 12.54 -2.36 10.53
CA LEU A 180 12.86 -1.38 9.48
C LEU A 180 13.34 -2.04 8.18
N GLN A 181 14.19 -3.08 8.28
CA GLN A 181 14.67 -3.81 7.10
C GLN A 181 13.53 -4.52 6.35
N LYS A 182 12.56 -5.11 7.06
CA LYS A 182 11.38 -5.75 6.44
C LYS A 182 10.55 -4.72 5.68
N VAL A 183 10.28 -3.57 6.29
CA VAL A 183 9.45 -2.53 5.70
C VAL A 183 10.07 -2.00 4.42
N ILE A 184 11.36 -1.60 4.46
CA ILE A 184 12.02 -1.06 3.26
C ILE A 184 12.23 -2.12 2.18
N ALA A 185 12.53 -3.36 2.54
CA ALA A 185 12.63 -4.45 1.57
C ALA A 185 11.32 -4.70 0.84
N LYS A 186 10.19 -4.68 1.56
CA LYS A 186 8.84 -4.78 0.98
C LYS A 186 8.57 -3.64 -0.01
N LYS A 187 8.90 -2.38 0.36
CA LYS A 187 8.74 -1.21 -0.51
C LYS A 187 9.58 -1.36 -1.78
N LEU A 188 10.88 -1.69 -1.64
CA LEU A 188 11.79 -1.81 -2.79
C LEU A 188 11.41 -2.95 -3.74
N LEU A 189 10.98 -4.12 -3.23
CA LEU A 189 10.52 -5.23 -4.07
C LEU A 189 9.27 -4.84 -4.87
N ARG A 190 8.30 -4.18 -4.25
CA ARG A 190 7.10 -3.70 -4.93
C ARG A 190 7.42 -2.60 -5.93
N ALA A 191 8.26 -1.63 -5.57
CA ALA A 191 8.69 -0.57 -6.48
C ALA A 191 9.48 -1.14 -7.67
N SER A 192 10.29 -2.18 -7.47
CA SER A 192 10.97 -2.88 -8.57
C SER A 192 9.97 -3.43 -9.60
N TYR A 193 8.91 -4.08 -9.12
CA TYR A 193 7.88 -4.61 -10.00
C TYR A 193 7.07 -3.50 -10.67
N SER A 194 6.69 -2.47 -9.94
CA SER A 194 5.95 -1.34 -10.51
C SER A 194 6.68 -0.67 -11.68
N LEU A 195 8.03 -0.67 -11.66
CA LEU A 195 8.84 -0.15 -12.76
C LEU A 195 8.59 -0.88 -14.09
N ILE A 196 8.12 -2.13 -14.05
CA ILE A 196 7.87 -2.96 -15.25
C ILE A 196 6.40 -3.31 -15.45
N MET A 197 5.53 -2.95 -14.52
CA MET A 197 4.12 -3.33 -14.49
C MET A 197 3.38 -2.95 -15.78
N TYR A 198 3.64 -1.78 -16.35
CA TYR A 198 3.04 -1.31 -17.59
C TYR A 198 3.41 -2.17 -18.82
N LYS A 199 4.56 -2.87 -18.76
CA LYS A 199 4.99 -3.85 -19.79
C LYS A 199 4.46 -5.23 -19.52
N ASP A 200 4.48 -5.64 -18.25
CA ASP A 200 4.10 -6.96 -17.80
C ASP A 200 2.59 -7.19 -17.80
N LYS A 201 1.81 -6.10 -17.71
CA LYS A 201 0.34 -6.09 -17.74
C LYS A 201 -0.32 -6.98 -16.69
N GLN A 202 0.33 -7.14 -15.53
CA GLN A 202 -0.19 -7.90 -14.39
C GLN A 202 -0.23 -7.04 -13.13
N TRP A 203 -1.03 -7.47 -12.15
CA TRP A 203 -1.02 -6.92 -10.81
C TRP A 203 -0.50 -7.94 -9.82
N LEU A 204 0.60 -7.63 -9.15
CA LEU A 204 1.20 -8.49 -8.14
C LEU A 204 1.29 -7.76 -6.80
N GLU A 205 0.79 -8.39 -5.75
CA GLU A 205 0.80 -7.85 -4.38
C GLU A 205 1.88 -8.46 -3.50
N ASN A 206 2.23 -9.74 -3.75
CA ASN A 206 3.24 -10.43 -2.98
C ASN A 206 4.63 -9.89 -3.33
N PRO A 207 5.39 -9.33 -2.36
CA PRO A 207 6.69 -8.73 -2.66
C PRO A 207 7.72 -9.71 -3.25
N VAL A 208 7.65 -10.99 -2.87
CA VAL A 208 8.57 -12.01 -3.41
C VAL A 208 8.26 -12.30 -4.88
N GLU A 209 6.97 -12.42 -5.22
CA GLU A 209 6.54 -12.59 -6.61
C GLU A 209 6.86 -11.34 -7.45
N CYS A 210 6.68 -10.13 -6.88
CA CYS A 210 7.12 -8.87 -7.49
C CYS A 210 8.61 -8.94 -7.86
N GLY A 211 9.46 -9.38 -6.94
CA GLY A 211 10.90 -9.54 -7.20
C GLY A 211 11.21 -10.58 -8.27
N LYS A 212 10.52 -11.74 -8.25
CA LYS A 212 10.70 -12.78 -9.27
C LYS A 212 10.31 -12.30 -10.67
N GLN A 213 9.16 -11.65 -10.80
CA GLN A 213 8.66 -11.16 -12.08
C GLN A 213 9.54 -10.02 -12.61
N PHE A 214 10.00 -9.12 -11.75
CA PHE A 214 10.97 -8.08 -12.11
C PHE A 214 12.25 -8.65 -12.73
N LEU A 215 12.76 -9.78 -12.25
CA LEU A 215 13.98 -10.39 -12.76
C LEU A 215 13.85 -10.92 -14.20
N ARG A 216 12.65 -11.14 -14.72
CA ARG A 216 12.45 -11.48 -16.14
C ARG A 216 12.85 -10.32 -17.06
N TYR A 217 12.70 -9.08 -16.60
CA TYR A 217 13.05 -7.87 -17.34
C TYR A 217 14.44 -7.34 -16.99
N TYR A 218 14.89 -7.58 -15.75
CA TYR A 218 16.17 -7.12 -15.22
C TYR A 218 17.00 -8.26 -14.59
N PRO A 219 17.41 -9.28 -15.39
CA PRO A 219 18.12 -10.48 -14.87
C PRO A 219 19.42 -10.16 -14.15
N LYS A 220 20.11 -9.07 -14.55
CA LYS A 220 21.36 -8.59 -13.93
C LYS A 220 21.17 -8.12 -12.49
N LYS A 221 19.91 -7.94 -12.00
CA LYS A 221 19.59 -7.52 -10.64
C LYS A 221 19.29 -8.68 -9.67
N LYS A 222 19.63 -9.90 -10.06
CA LYS A 222 19.35 -11.12 -9.28
C LYS A 222 19.91 -11.06 -7.86
N VAL A 223 21.13 -10.59 -7.69
CA VAL A 223 21.79 -10.53 -6.37
C VAL A 223 21.09 -9.54 -5.45
N GLU A 224 20.73 -8.36 -5.97
CA GLU A 224 20.05 -7.33 -5.20
C GLU A 224 18.65 -7.79 -4.76
N ILE A 225 17.88 -8.42 -5.66
CA ILE A 225 16.56 -8.95 -5.34
C ILE A 225 16.66 -10.07 -4.29
N GLN A 226 17.61 -10.99 -4.41
CA GLN A 226 17.82 -12.03 -3.40
C GLN A 226 18.15 -11.43 -2.02
N ARG A 227 18.99 -10.40 -1.96
CA ARG A 227 19.29 -9.69 -0.71
C ARG A 227 18.05 -9.02 -0.12
N LEU A 228 17.20 -8.39 -0.93
CA LEU A 228 15.93 -7.83 -0.48
C LEU A 228 14.98 -8.92 0.09
N VAL A 229 14.92 -10.09 -0.52
CA VAL A 229 14.13 -11.22 0.00
C VAL A 229 14.65 -11.69 1.36
N ILE A 230 15.97 -11.74 1.56
CA ILE A 230 16.59 -12.05 2.88
C ILE A 230 16.19 -11.00 3.92
N LEU A 231 16.24 -9.71 3.58
CA LEU A 231 15.78 -8.64 4.48
C LEU A 231 14.29 -8.77 4.83
N LEU A 232 13.46 -9.09 3.84
CA LEU A 232 12.02 -9.28 4.03
C LEU A 232 11.70 -10.43 4.99
N GLN A 233 12.50 -11.51 4.99
CA GLN A 233 12.37 -12.63 5.92
C GLN A 233 12.70 -12.24 7.38
N GLY A 234 13.31 -11.08 7.61
CA GLY A 234 13.69 -10.61 8.94
C GLY A 234 14.88 -11.34 9.55
N LYS A 235 15.70 -12.01 8.74
CA LYS A 235 16.97 -12.58 9.19
C LYS A 235 17.90 -11.46 9.67
N PRO A 236 18.68 -11.69 10.74
CA PRO A 236 19.65 -10.70 11.21
C PRO A 236 20.66 -10.35 10.11
N VAL A 237 20.77 -9.07 9.78
CA VAL A 237 21.71 -8.57 8.78
C VAL A 237 22.42 -7.34 9.35
N PRO A 238 23.74 -7.21 9.21
CA PRO A 238 24.48 -6.04 9.70
C PRO A 238 23.94 -4.75 9.08
N LYS A 239 23.79 -3.68 9.87
CA LYS A 239 23.30 -2.36 9.42
C LYS A 239 24.02 -1.86 8.16
N ARG A 240 25.37 -1.98 8.12
CA ARG A 240 26.17 -1.57 6.97
C ARG A 240 25.74 -2.27 5.67
N SER A 241 25.34 -3.53 5.76
CA SER A 241 24.89 -4.30 4.58
C SER A 241 23.50 -3.82 4.10
N ILE A 242 22.60 -3.47 5.01
CA ILE A 242 21.29 -2.90 4.67
C ILE A 242 21.50 -1.53 4.02
N ILE A 243 22.31 -0.67 4.64
CA ILE A 243 22.66 0.67 4.10
C ILE A 243 23.30 0.54 2.72
N GLY A 244 24.21 -0.43 2.53
CA GLY A 244 24.84 -0.68 1.24
C GLY A 244 23.83 -1.06 0.13
N ILE A 245 22.75 -1.78 0.47
CA ILE A 245 21.66 -2.07 -0.49
C ILE A 245 20.91 -0.77 -0.83
N LEU A 246 20.63 0.10 0.15
CA LEU A 246 19.94 1.37 -0.09
C LEU A 246 20.80 2.32 -0.93
N ASP A 247 22.09 2.43 -0.60
CA ASP A 247 23.03 3.30 -1.33
C ASP A 247 23.35 2.79 -2.75
N GLY A 248 23.29 1.49 -2.98
CA GLY A 248 23.50 0.88 -4.30
C GLY A 248 22.19 0.72 -5.07
N TYR A 249 21.43 -0.31 -4.71
CA TYR A 249 20.21 -0.69 -5.43
C TYR A 249 19.09 0.34 -5.29
N GLY A 250 18.90 0.91 -4.09
CA GLY A 250 17.90 1.95 -3.86
C GLY A 250 18.11 3.15 -4.79
N LYS A 251 19.33 3.68 -4.84
CA LYS A 251 19.66 4.80 -5.75
C LYS A 251 19.54 4.43 -7.23
N TRP A 252 19.88 3.19 -7.59
CA TRP A 252 19.69 2.72 -8.96
C TRP A 252 18.19 2.71 -9.32
N LEU A 253 17.33 2.23 -8.41
CA LEU A 253 15.89 2.16 -8.63
C LEU A 253 15.27 3.54 -8.81
N VAL A 254 15.67 4.52 -7.99
CA VAL A 254 15.26 5.94 -8.14
C VAL A 254 15.57 6.46 -9.54
N ARG A 255 16.84 6.31 -9.98
CA ARG A 255 17.23 6.72 -11.33
C ARG A 255 16.48 5.99 -12.44
N ALA A 256 16.11 4.73 -12.21
CA ALA A 256 15.32 3.96 -13.16
C ALA A 256 13.89 4.48 -13.29
N TYR A 257 13.29 4.96 -12.19
CA TYR A 257 12.00 5.65 -12.19
C TYR A 257 12.08 6.97 -12.95
N GLU A 258 13.03 7.84 -12.62
CA GLU A 258 13.26 9.12 -13.30
C GLU A 258 13.46 8.94 -14.81
N LYS A 259 14.27 7.94 -15.19
CA LYS A 259 14.50 7.62 -16.60
C LYS A 259 13.24 7.09 -17.32
N THR A 260 12.39 6.34 -16.61
CA THR A 260 11.16 5.82 -17.17
C THR A 260 10.14 6.95 -17.35
N GLU A 261 9.99 7.81 -16.34
CA GLU A 261 9.16 9.02 -16.43
C GLU A 261 9.55 9.90 -17.62
N PHE A 262 10.84 10.18 -17.79
CA PHE A 262 11.33 10.96 -18.94
C PHE A 262 10.98 10.35 -20.30
N ARG A 263 10.83 9.02 -20.39
CA ARG A 263 10.59 8.34 -21.67
C ARG A 263 9.13 8.16 -22.02
N ILE A 264 8.25 8.02 -21.05
CA ILE A 264 6.85 7.62 -21.23
C ILE A 264 5.86 8.43 -20.38
N GLY A 265 6.37 9.32 -19.52
CA GLY A 265 5.58 10.23 -18.69
C GLY A 265 5.06 11.45 -19.43
#